data_0a3c1ab0ed328a079d8bd3a32a4ef35b
#
_entry.id   0a3c1ab0ed328a079d8bd3a32a4ef35b
#
_cell.length_a   1.000
_cell.length_b   1.000
_cell.length_c   1.000
_cell.angle_alpha   90.00
_cell.angle_beta   90.00
_cell.angle_gamma   90.00
#
_symmetry.space_group_name_H-M   'P 1'
#
loop_
_entity.id
_entity.type
_entity.pdbx_description
1 polymer ?
#
loop_
_entity_poly.entity_id
_entity_poly.type
_entity_poly.pdbx_seq_one_letter_code
_entity_poly.pdbx_strand_id
1 'polypeptide(L)'
;MDERKKTIYLVVAAVGLAGLALVSVPRISTPDAFADRGEPFFPDFTDPNTALTLEVVEFDEETAAARPFKVTNQDGVWTIPSHYEYPADGVDRLAETAAAVIGITRDDFRSDNVADHQALGVLDP
;
A
#
# COMPACT_ATOMS: atom_id res chain seq x y z
N MET A 1 59.94 -12.85 -21.39
CA MET A 1 58.90 -11.77 -21.55
C MET A 1 59.43 -10.58 -20.76
N ASP A 2 59.56 -9.45 -21.41
CA ASP A 2 60.11 -8.26 -20.75
C ASP A 2 59.19 -7.82 -19.62
N GLU A 3 59.76 -7.43 -18.50
CA GLU A 3 59.05 -6.95 -17.32
C GLU A 3 58.04 -5.85 -17.66
N ARG A 4 58.37 -4.97 -18.58
CA ARG A 4 57.50 -3.93 -19.11
C ARG A 4 56.22 -4.48 -19.76
N LYS A 5 56.33 -5.58 -20.50
CA LYS A 5 55.17 -6.22 -21.15
C LYS A 5 54.24 -6.85 -20.12
N LYS A 6 54.79 -7.49 -19.09
CA LYS A 6 54.00 -8.05 -17.97
C LYS A 6 53.23 -6.97 -17.25
N THR A 7 53.85 -5.82 -16.97
CA THR A 7 53.20 -4.70 -16.30
C THR A 7 52.06 -4.14 -17.15
N ILE A 8 52.25 -3.99 -18.45
CA ILE A 8 51.22 -3.51 -19.37
C ILE A 8 50.02 -4.47 -19.39
N TYR A 9 50.24 -5.78 -19.47
CA TYR A 9 49.16 -6.77 -19.44
C TYR A 9 48.38 -6.72 -18.12
N LEU A 10 49.07 -6.57 -16.98
CA LEU A 10 48.43 -6.44 -15.68
C LEU A 10 47.57 -5.17 -15.57
N VAL A 11 48.07 -4.05 -16.06
CA VAL A 11 47.33 -2.78 -16.06
C VAL A 11 46.10 -2.88 -16.97
N VAL A 12 46.22 -3.44 -18.16
CA VAL A 12 45.08 -3.63 -19.07
C VAL A 12 44.03 -4.57 -18.46
N ALA A 13 44.47 -5.66 -17.84
CA ALA A 13 43.56 -6.58 -17.14
C ALA A 13 42.84 -5.90 -15.96
N ALA A 14 43.56 -5.11 -15.17
CA ALA A 14 42.98 -4.37 -14.05
C ALA A 14 41.93 -3.34 -14.50
N VAL A 15 42.23 -2.57 -15.55
CA VAL A 15 41.28 -1.61 -16.13
C VAL A 15 40.07 -2.32 -16.72
N GLY A 16 40.25 -3.45 -17.39
CA GLY A 16 39.16 -4.26 -17.92
C GLY A 16 38.26 -4.80 -16.83
N LEU A 17 38.82 -5.32 -15.73
CA LEU A 17 38.05 -5.79 -14.57
C LEU A 17 37.33 -4.65 -13.85
N ALA A 18 37.95 -3.50 -13.70
CA ALA A 18 37.32 -2.32 -13.11
C ALA A 18 36.13 -1.84 -13.97
N GLY A 19 36.27 -1.83 -15.29
CA GLY A 19 35.20 -1.52 -16.23
C GLY A 19 34.04 -2.52 -16.14
N LEU A 20 34.33 -3.81 -16.08
CA LEU A 20 33.34 -4.86 -15.88
C LEU A 20 32.63 -4.71 -14.53
N ALA A 21 33.33 -4.39 -13.46
CA ALA A 21 32.75 -4.16 -12.14
C ALA A 21 31.75 -2.99 -12.16
N LEU A 22 32.09 -1.88 -12.81
CA LEU A 22 31.22 -0.71 -12.93
C LEU A 22 29.94 -1.00 -13.72
N VAL A 23 30.00 -1.83 -14.75
CA VAL A 23 28.82 -2.23 -15.54
C VAL A 23 27.99 -3.27 -14.79
N SER A 24 28.64 -4.12 -13.97
CA SER A 24 27.98 -5.19 -13.21
C SER A 24 27.44 -4.73 -11.84
N VAL A 25 27.68 -3.48 -11.43
CA VAL A 25 27.05 -2.93 -10.24
C VAL A 25 25.53 -3.00 -10.47
N PRO A 26 24.80 -3.85 -9.73
CA PRO A 26 23.35 -3.83 -9.81
C PRO A 26 22.91 -2.42 -9.45
N ARG A 27 22.24 -1.75 -10.39
CA ARG A 27 21.52 -0.53 -10.08
C ARG A 27 20.42 -0.95 -9.13
N ILE A 28 20.69 -0.86 -7.84
CA ILE A 28 19.65 -0.92 -6.84
C ILE A 28 18.87 0.36 -7.09
N SER A 29 17.85 0.28 -7.96
CA SER A 29 16.77 1.21 -7.88
C SER A 29 16.18 0.96 -6.49
N THR A 30 16.51 1.80 -5.53
CA THR A 30 15.68 1.95 -4.35
C THR A 30 14.30 2.24 -4.90
N PRO A 31 13.32 1.35 -4.72
CA PRO A 31 11.99 1.65 -5.19
C PRO A 31 11.56 2.97 -4.55
N ASP A 32 10.93 3.85 -5.32
CA ASP A 32 10.28 5.07 -4.80
C ASP A 32 9.27 4.75 -3.69
N ALA A 33 8.95 3.49 -3.54
CA ALA A 33 8.17 2.85 -2.50
C ALA A 33 8.57 3.20 -1.05
N PHE A 34 9.81 3.63 -0.81
CA PHE A 34 10.24 4.09 0.51
C PHE A 34 10.26 5.62 0.64
N ALA A 35 10.05 6.33 -0.46
CA ALA A 35 10.00 7.79 -0.45
C ALA A 35 8.76 8.31 0.32
N ASP A 36 7.66 7.56 0.27
CA ASP A 36 6.36 7.92 0.83
C ASP A 36 6.16 7.43 2.28
N ARG A 37 7.20 6.91 2.91
CA ARG A 37 7.11 6.38 4.27
C ARG A 37 6.75 7.48 5.27
N GLY A 38 5.69 7.24 6.04
CA GLY A 38 5.17 8.18 7.02
C GLY A 38 4.17 9.19 6.44
N GLU A 39 3.95 9.18 5.12
CA GLU A 39 2.89 10.00 4.53
C GLU A 39 1.50 9.40 4.78
N PRO A 40 0.46 10.24 4.81
CA PRO A 40 -0.91 9.76 4.93
C PRO A 40 -1.25 8.79 3.80
N PHE A 41 -1.91 7.68 4.12
CA PHE A 41 -2.35 6.72 3.11
C PHE A 41 -3.45 7.32 2.21
N PHE A 42 -4.30 8.18 2.79
CA PHE A 42 -5.38 8.89 2.10
C PHE A 42 -5.19 10.42 2.24
N PRO A 43 -4.31 11.05 1.45
CA PRO A 43 -3.95 12.46 1.63
C PRO A 43 -5.12 13.43 1.39
N ASP A 44 -6.09 13.04 0.56
CA ASP A 44 -7.26 13.87 0.23
C ASP A 44 -8.41 13.71 1.22
N PHE A 45 -8.36 12.70 2.09
CA PHE A 45 -9.38 12.45 3.10
C PHE A 45 -8.93 13.01 4.45
N THR A 46 -9.25 14.27 4.70
CA THR A 46 -8.81 15.01 5.90
C THR A 46 -9.91 15.33 6.90
N ASP A 47 -11.19 15.24 6.47
CA ASP A 47 -12.34 15.50 7.31
C ASP A 47 -13.28 14.29 7.32
N PRO A 48 -13.48 13.62 8.47
CA PRO A 48 -14.37 12.45 8.57
C PRO A 48 -15.82 12.76 8.23
N ASN A 49 -16.26 14.04 8.36
CA ASN A 49 -17.62 14.44 8.02
C ASN A 49 -17.90 14.45 6.51
N THR A 50 -16.87 14.38 5.68
CA THR A 50 -17.01 14.25 4.22
C THR A 50 -17.31 12.82 3.77
N ALA A 51 -17.25 11.84 4.67
CA ALA A 51 -17.60 10.47 4.37
C ALA A 51 -19.09 10.36 4.04
N LEU A 52 -19.40 9.86 2.85
CA LEU A 52 -20.76 9.67 2.37
C LEU A 52 -21.26 8.25 2.55
N THR A 53 -20.37 7.31 2.59
CA THR A 53 -20.71 5.89 2.70
C THR A 53 -19.63 5.18 3.52
N LEU A 54 -20.07 4.32 4.42
CA LEU A 54 -19.22 3.36 5.10
C LEU A 54 -19.75 1.96 4.81
N GLU A 55 -18.90 1.12 4.27
CA GLU A 55 -19.22 -0.28 4.01
C GLU A 55 -18.20 -1.17 4.72
N VAL A 56 -18.69 -2.09 5.50
CA VAL A 56 -17.90 -3.09 6.22
C VAL A 56 -18.29 -4.46 5.72
N VAL A 57 -17.33 -5.23 5.28
CA VAL A 57 -17.56 -6.62 4.84
C VAL A 57 -16.99 -7.55 5.91
N GLU A 58 -17.88 -8.28 6.57
CA GLU A 58 -17.52 -9.31 7.51
C GLU A 58 -17.53 -10.67 6.80
N PHE A 59 -16.47 -11.42 6.93
CA PHE A 59 -16.40 -12.78 6.40
C PHE A 59 -16.82 -13.78 7.49
N ASP A 60 -17.89 -14.50 7.23
CA ASP A 60 -18.38 -15.57 8.09
C ASP A 60 -17.72 -16.90 7.68
N GLU A 61 -16.79 -17.37 8.51
CA GLU A 61 -16.04 -18.59 8.25
C GLU A 61 -16.93 -19.86 8.27
N GLU A 62 -18.03 -19.85 9.04
CA GLU A 62 -18.92 -21.02 9.16
C GLU A 62 -19.74 -21.23 7.88
N THR A 63 -20.18 -20.14 7.28
CA THR A 63 -21.01 -20.17 6.06
C THR A 63 -20.19 -19.90 4.80
N ALA A 64 -18.91 -19.55 4.92
CA ALA A 64 -18.04 -19.10 3.84
C ALA A 64 -18.69 -17.97 3.01
N ALA A 65 -19.39 -17.06 3.65
CA ALA A 65 -20.12 -15.98 3.02
C ALA A 65 -19.64 -14.61 3.52
N ALA A 66 -19.51 -13.67 2.59
CA ALA A 66 -19.28 -12.27 2.91
C ALA A 66 -20.61 -11.61 3.28
N ARG A 67 -20.64 -10.90 4.41
CA ARG A 67 -21.80 -10.14 4.89
C ARG A 67 -21.49 -8.66 4.82
N PRO A 68 -21.90 -7.97 3.76
CA PRO A 68 -21.73 -6.53 3.67
C PRO A 68 -22.72 -5.80 4.57
N PHE A 69 -22.20 -4.88 5.37
CA PHE A 69 -23.01 -3.90 6.11
C PHE A 69 -22.66 -2.51 5.58
N LYS A 70 -23.67 -1.79 5.11
CA LYS A 70 -23.51 -0.48 4.49
C LYS A 70 -24.37 0.55 5.18
N VAL A 71 -23.78 1.71 5.46
CA VAL A 71 -24.49 2.92 5.88
C VAL A 71 -24.15 4.07 4.94
N THR A 72 -25.10 4.93 4.71
CA THR A 72 -24.98 6.07 3.80
C THR A 72 -25.41 7.34 4.48
N ASN A 73 -24.67 8.42 4.30
CA ASN A 73 -25.04 9.73 4.78
C ASN A 73 -25.94 10.42 3.73
N GLN A 74 -27.15 10.77 4.13
CA GLN A 74 -28.09 11.54 3.32
C GLN A 74 -28.44 12.80 4.09
N ASP A 75 -27.99 13.94 3.59
CA ASP A 75 -28.28 15.25 4.20
C ASP A 75 -27.90 15.36 5.69
N GLY A 76 -26.81 14.72 6.10
CA GLY A 76 -26.33 14.72 7.49
C GLY A 76 -26.93 13.64 8.38
N VAL A 77 -27.84 12.80 7.84
CA VAL A 77 -28.41 11.65 8.54
C VAL A 77 -27.82 10.37 7.98
N TRP A 78 -27.22 9.57 8.85
CA TRP A 78 -26.77 8.23 8.47
C TRP A 78 -27.94 7.26 8.46
N THR A 79 -28.09 6.55 7.36
CA THR A 79 -29.16 5.57 7.14
C THR A 79 -28.60 4.22 6.72
N ILE A 80 -29.40 3.16 6.95
CA ILE A 80 -29.10 1.79 6.55
C ILE A 80 -29.96 1.45 5.33
N PRO A 81 -29.43 1.52 4.09
CA PRO A 81 -30.22 1.32 2.88
C PRO A 81 -30.88 -0.06 2.81
N SER A 82 -30.22 -1.11 3.30
CA SER A 82 -30.75 -2.47 3.33
C SER A 82 -31.96 -2.64 4.28
N HIS A 83 -32.23 -1.65 5.13
CA HIS A 83 -33.32 -1.64 6.12
C HIS A 83 -34.25 -0.45 5.90
N TYR A 84 -34.65 -0.21 4.66
CA TYR A 84 -35.62 0.82 4.28
C TYR A 84 -35.19 2.24 4.71
N GLU A 85 -33.92 2.57 4.54
CA GLU A 85 -33.33 3.85 4.95
C GLU A 85 -33.53 4.16 6.44
N TYR A 86 -33.53 3.11 7.27
CA TYR A 86 -33.66 3.29 8.71
C TYR A 86 -32.50 4.13 9.26
N PRO A 87 -32.74 5.14 10.09
CA PRO A 87 -31.66 5.94 10.67
C PRO A 87 -30.68 5.06 11.45
N ALA A 88 -29.39 5.16 11.15
CA ALA A 88 -28.35 4.47 11.89
C ALA A 88 -28.13 5.16 13.23
N ASP A 89 -28.28 4.41 14.31
CA ASP A 89 -27.92 4.86 15.64
C ASP A 89 -26.41 4.63 15.84
N GLY A 90 -25.67 5.67 16.10
CA GLY A 90 -24.21 5.56 16.31
C GLY A 90 -23.37 6.50 15.45
N VAL A 91 -23.86 7.70 15.18
CA VAL A 91 -23.15 8.75 14.43
C VAL A 91 -21.74 8.96 14.96
N ASP A 92 -21.55 8.93 16.27
CA ASP A 92 -20.23 9.08 16.90
C ASP A 92 -19.27 7.94 16.52
N ARG A 93 -19.76 6.70 16.48
CA ARG A 93 -18.95 5.54 16.07
C ARG A 93 -18.58 5.58 14.60
N LEU A 94 -19.49 6.06 13.76
CA LEU A 94 -19.22 6.22 12.33
C LEU A 94 -18.16 7.31 12.10
N ALA A 95 -18.24 8.42 12.82
CA ALA A 95 -17.25 9.48 12.78
C ALA A 95 -15.87 9.01 13.31
N GLU A 96 -15.83 8.24 14.39
CA GLU A 96 -14.60 7.64 14.91
C GLU A 96 -13.97 6.66 13.91
N THR A 97 -14.78 5.83 13.26
CA THR A 97 -14.30 4.88 12.24
C THR A 97 -13.72 5.62 11.03
N ALA A 98 -14.40 6.65 10.55
CA ALA A 98 -13.90 7.48 9.45
C ALA A 98 -12.62 8.24 9.85
N ALA A 99 -12.56 8.75 11.08
CA ALA A 99 -11.37 9.41 11.61
C ALA A 99 -10.17 8.48 11.74
N ALA A 100 -10.40 7.21 12.09
CA ALA A 100 -9.34 6.21 12.18
C ALA A 100 -8.65 5.97 10.83
N VAL A 101 -9.38 6.08 9.72
CA VAL A 101 -8.82 5.95 8.36
C VAL A 101 -7.87 7.11 8.03
N ILE A 102 -8.16 8.33 8.53
CA ILE A 102 -7.32 9.51 8.31
C ILE A 102 -5.93 9.34 8.94
N GLY A 103 -5.87 8.64 10.08
CA GLY A 103 -4.61 8.40 10.80
C GLY A 103 -3.71 7.31 10.20
N ILE A 104 -4.16 6.63 9.15
CA ILE A 104 -3.35 5.57 8.51
C ILE A 104 -2.22 6.20 7.70
N THR A 105 -1.00 5.80 8.03
CA THR A 105 0.20 6.21 7.30
C THR A 105 0.80 5.04 6.54
N ARG A 106 1.57 5.35 5.51
CA ARG A 106 2.36 4.37 4.75
C ARG A 106 3.60 4.02 5.55
N ASP A 107 3.68 2.81 6.06
CA ASP A 107 4.82 2.38 6.87
C ASP A 107 5.88 1.67 6.03
N ASP A 108 5.50 0.63 5.32
CA ASP A 108 6.43 -0.24 4.64
C ASP A 108 5.84 -0.74 3.31
N PHE A 109 6.70 -0.78 2.31
CA PHE A 109 6.33 -1.34 1.01
C PHE A 109 6.52 -2.86 1.04
N ARG A 110 5.54 -3.61 0.54
CA ARG A 110 5.61 -5.06 0.45
C ARG A 110 5.74 -5.55 -0.98
N SER A 111 4.84 -5.14 -1.84
CA SER A 111 4.83 -5.54 -3.25
C SER A 111 3.91 -4.63 -4.06
N ASP A 112 4.23 -4.45 -5.35
CA ASP A 112 3.38 -3.85 -6.37
C ASP A 112 2.82 -4.90 -7.35
N ASN A 113 3.09 -6.18 -7.09
CA ASN A 113 2.70 -7.27 -7.97
C ASN A 113 1.34 -7.84 -7.55
N VAL A 114 0.39 -7.83 -8.46
CA VAL A 114 -0.97 -8.40 -8.25
C VAL A 114 -0.93 -9.88 -7.85
N ALA A 115 0.08 -10.63 -8.30
CA ALA A 115 0.22 -12.05 -7.94
C ALA A 115 0.48 -12.26 -6.44
N ASP A 116 0.97 -11.25 -5.73
CA ASP A 116 1.27 -11.34 -4.30
C ASP A 116 0.05 -10.99 -3.43
N HIS A 117 -1.04 -10.49 -4.01
CA HIS A 117 -2.24 -10.09 -3.26
C HIS A 117 -2.80 -11.21 -2.40
N GLN A 118 -2.83 -12.44 -2.91
CA GLN A 118 -3.31 -13.60 -2.16
C GLN A 118 -2.41 -13.90 -0.94
N ALA A 119 -1.10 -13.86 -1.12
CA ALA A 119 -0.15 -14.11 -0.05
C ALA A 119 -0.16 -12.99 1.02
N LEU A 120 -0.51 -11.77 0.62
CA LEU A 120 -0.60 -10.60 1.49
C LEU A 120 -2.00 -10.42 2.11
N GLY A 121 -2.98 -11.24 1.73
CA GLY A 121 -4.34 -11.18 2.27
C GLY A 121 -5.16 -9.95 1.81
N VAL A 122 -4.79 -9.35 0.68
CA VAL A 122 -5.47 -8.17 0.11
C VAL A 122 -6.31 -8.54 -1.11
N LEU A 123 -7.15 -9.53 -0.95
CA LEU A 123 -8.15 -9.93 -1.96
C LEU A 123 -9.50 -9.33 -1.61
N ASP A 124 -10.29 -9.04 -2.64
CA ASP A 124 -11.69 -8.70 -2.46
C ASP A 124 -12.44 -9.91 -1.89
N PRO A 125 -13.32 -9.71 -0.91
CA PRO A 125 -14.09 -10.76 -0.26
C PRO A 125 -15.13 -11.43 -1.18
#